data_8bb1bebfe548da1dc21c96fa77155199
#
_entry.id   8bb1bebfe548da1dc21c96fa77155199
#
_cell.length_a   1.000
_cell.length_b   1.000
_cell.length_c   1.000
_cell.angle_alpha   90.00
_cell.angle_beta   90.00
_cell.angle_gamma   90.00
#
_symmetry.space_group_name_H-M   'P 1'
#
loop_
_entity.id
_entity.type
_entity.pdbx_description
1 polymer ?
#
loop_
_entity_poly.entity_id
_entity_poly.type
_entity_poly.pdbx_seq_one_letter_code
_entity_poly.pdbx_strand_id
1 'polypeptide(L)'
;GYEVFNGNPRLLADPQVKAWSEALHAGGKAAGDAMNELISAQAQGTLPGPLQDPKVIGPGMSSVWQQYTATAEEFNEPGHFTAMIGYEWTSVPGGNNLHRNIMYRDGKALADQMLPFTSWQSEDPEQLWAWMARYEEKTGGKLLAIPHNGNLSNGRMFELMDFEGNPLDADYAAR
;
A
#
# COMPACT_ATOMS: atom_id res chain seq x y z
N GLY A 1 2.88 -8.05 6.42
CA GLY A 1 2.36 -8.39 7.76
C GLY A 1 1.35 -9.52 7.71
N TYR A 2 0.20 -9.35 7.07
CA TYR A 2 -0.92 -10.32 7.10
C TYR A 2 -0.53 -11.74 6.65
N GLU A 3 0.14 -11.90 5.53
CA GLU A 3 0.57 -13.21 5.02
C GLU A 3 1.64 -13.87 5.92
N VAL A 4 2.50 -13.07 6.52
CA VAL A 4 3.47 -13.54 7.52
C VAL A 4 2.72 -14.02 8.76
N PHE A 5 1.75 -13.24 9.24
CA PHE A 5 0.93 -13.60 10.39
C PHE A 5 0.11 -14.87 10.15
N ASN A 6 -0.56 -15.00 8.99
CA ASN A 6 -1.40 -16.16 8.69
C ASN A 6 -0.63 -17.44 8.31
N GLY A 7 0.70 -17.38 8.30
CA GLY A 7 1.52 -18.58 8.16
C GLY A 7 1.49 -19.20 6.77
N ASN A 8 1.52 -18.40 5.70
CA ASN A 8 1.65 -18.90 4.34
C ASN A 8 2.87 -19.85 4.23
N PRO A 9 2.69 -21.16 3.88
CA PRO A 9 3.76 -22.14 3.92
C PRO A 9 4.96 -21.79 3.03
N ARG A 10 4.75 -21.07 1.93
CA ARG A 10 5.83 -20.62 1.05
C ARG A 10 6.68 -19.53 1.69
N LEU A 11 6.06 -18.71 2.54
CA LEU A 11 6.75 -17.69 3.31
C LEU A 11 7.48 -18.29 4.51
N LEU A 12 6.84 -19.22 5.23
CA LEU A 12 7.42 -19.87 6.41
C LEU A 12 8.58 -20.82 6.09
N ALA A 13 8.86 -21.11 4.84
CA ALA A 13 10.07 -21.81 4.43
C ALA A 13 11.34 -20.97 4.67
N ASP A 14 11.21 -19.65 4.74
CA ASP A 14 12.30 -18.75 5.10
C ASP A 14 12.41 -18.63 6.64
N PRO A 15 13.58 -18.85 7.23
CA PRO A 15 13.76 -18.85 8.70
C PRO A 15 13.43 -17.49 9.35
N GLN A 16 13.76 -16.38 8.68
CA GLN A 16 13.47 -15.05 9.22
C GLN A 16 11.97 -14.74 9.20
N VAL A 17 11.30 -15.10 8.11
CA VAL A 17 9.83 -14.93 8.01
C VAL A 17 9.11 -15.79 9.04
N LYS A 18 9.60 -17.02 9.27
CA LYS A 18 9.08 -17.91 10.30
C LYS A 18 9.22 -17.31 11.70
N ALA A 19 10.40 -16.77 12.02
CA ALA A 19 10.64 -16.13 13.30
C ALA A 19 9.72 -14.92 13.53
N TRP A 20 9.51 -14.08 12.51
CA TRP A 20 8.55 -12.99 12.59
C TRP A 20 7.11 -13.48 12.78
N SER A 21 6.70 -14.54 12.08
CA SER A 21 5.37 -15.13 12.25
C SER A 21 5.16 -15.61 13.68
N GLU A 22 6.10 -16.35 14.23
CA GLU A 22 6.06 -16.85 15.62
C GLU A 22 5.98 -15.69 16.63
N ALA A 23 6.78 -14.65 16.45
CA ALA A 23 6.77 -13.46 17.31
C ALA A 23 5.46 -12.68 17.22
N LEU A 24 4.89 -12.53 16.01
CA LEU A 24 3.58 -11.89 15.82
C LEU A 24 2.46 -12.65 16.54
N HIS A 25 2.49 -13.99 16.51
CA HIS A 25 1.52 -14.83 17.23
C HIS A 25 1.70 -14.78 18.75
N ALA A 26 2.93 -14.63 19.22
CA ALA A 26 3.21 -14.49 20.67
C ALA A 26 2.63 -13.18 21.24
N GLY A 27 2.41 -12.17 20.40
CA GLY A 27 1.83 -10.89 20.82
C GLY A 27 2.76 -10.01 21.67
N GLY A 28 2.22 -8.96 22.25
CA GLY A 28 2.94 -8.06 23.15
C GLY A 28 4.20 -7.44 22.54
N LYS A 29 5.27 -7.36 23.34
CA LYS A 29 6.54 -6.74 22.90
C LYS A 29 7.16 -7.49 21.71
N ALA A 30 7.09 -8.82 21.70
CA ALA A 30 7.67 -9.63 20.63
C ALA A 30 7.04 -9.31 19.26
N ALA A 31 5.73 -9.16 19.22
CA ALA A 31 5.02 -8.77 17.99
C ALA A 31 5.38 -7.36 17.56
N GLY A 32 5.53 -6.41 18.49
CA GLY A 32 5.96 -5.05 18.20
C GLY A 32 7.37 -5.00 17.61
N ASP A 33 8.31 -5.74 18.20
CA ASP A 33 9.70 -5.82 17.74
C ASP A 33 9.75 -6.45 16.31
N ALA A 34 9.05 -7.57 16.10
CA ALA A 34 8.99 -8.22 14.79
C ALA A 34 8.37 -7.33 13.70
N MET A 35 7.33 -6.56 14.05
CA MET A 35 6.74 -5.60 13.12
C MET A 35 7.71 -4.48 12.76
N ASN A 36 8.44 -3.93 13.73
CA ASN A 36 9.45 -2.91 13.50
C ASN A 36 10.61 -3.43 12.63
N GLU A 37 11.06 -4.67 12.85
CA GLU A 37 12.08 -5.31 12.01
C GLU A 37 11.60 -5.46 10.56
N LEU A 38 10.36 -5.93 10.37
CA LEU A 38 9.76 -6.12 9.05
C LEU A 38 9.64 -4.78 8.30
N ILE A 39 9.16 -3.72 8.98
CA ILE A 39 9.07 -2.37 8.42
C ILE A 39 10.45 -1.84 8.06
N SER A 40 11.44 -2.03 8.93
CA SER A 40 12.81 -1.59 8.70
C SER A 40 13.45 -2.33 7.53
N ALA A 41 13.26 -3.65 7.43
CA ALA A 41 13.73 -4.45 6.32
C ALA A 41 13.11 -4.02 4.99
N GLN A 42 11.82 -3.65 4.99
CA GLN A 42 11.15 -3.09 3.83
C GLN A 42 11.78 -1.75 3.42
N ALA A 43 11.93 -0.81 4.35
CA ALA A 43 12.50 0.51 4.08
C ALA A 43 13.96 0.44 3.57
N GLN A 44 14.71 -0.57 3.98
CA GLN A 44 16.10 -0.81 3.57
C GLN A 44 16.23 -1.69 2.32
N GLY A 45 15.13 -2.22 1.77
CA GLY A 45 15.16 -3.17 0.65
C GLY A 45 15.80 -4.53 0.99
N THR A 46 15.82 -4.92 2.27
CA THR A 46 16.45 -6.15 2.78
C THR A 46 15.44 -7.23 3.15
N LEU A 47 14.19 -7.13 2.70
CA LEU A 47 13.19 -8.17 2.92
C LEU A 47 13.67 -9.53 2.40
N PRO A 48 13.37 -10.65 3.12
CA PRO A 48 13.58 -12.00 2.60
C PRO A 48 12.97 -12.22 1.21
N GLY A 49 13.66 -12.96 0.36
CA GLY A 49 13.28 -13.19 -1.05
C GLY A 49 11.80 -13.59 -1.25
N PRO A 50 11.24 -14.52 -0.46
CA PRO A 50 9.82 -14.90 -0.60
C PRO A 50 8.84 -13.74 -0.41
N LEU A 51 9.17 -12.73 0.40
CA LEU A 51 8.34 -11.53 0.59
C LEU A 51 8.47 -10.51 -0.56
N GLN A 52 9.44 -10.70 -1.44
CA GLN A 52 9.66 -9.88 -2.63
C GLN A 52 9.13 -10.55 -3.90
N ASP A 53 8.73 -11.82 -3.85
CA ASP A 53 8.25 -12.57 -5.02
C ASP A 53 6.72 -12.35 -5.22
N PRO A 54 6.29 -11.65 -6.28
CA PRO A 54 4.87 -11.41 -6.56
C PRO A 54 4.05 -12.70 -6.72
N LYS A 55 4.67 -13.82 -7.13
CA LYS A 55 3.99 -15.11 -7.25
C LYS A 55 3.70 -15.76 -5.89
N VAL A 56 4.45 -15.38 -4.87
CA VAL A 56 4.27 -15.88 -3.50
C VAL A 56 3.27 -15.00 -2.75
N ILE A 57 3.44 -13.67 -2.82
CA ILE A 57 2.61 -12.73 -2.06
C ILE A 57 1.30 -12.35 -2.77
N GLY A 58 1.27 -12.38 -4.10
CA GLY A 58 0.12 -11.89 -4.89
C GLY A 58 -1.22 -12.56 -4.57
N PRO A 59 -1.31 -13.90 -4.48
CA PRO A 59 -2.55 -14.57 -4.11
C PRO A 59 -3.10 -14.12 -2.76
N GLY A 60 -2.21 -13.96 -1.76
CA GLY A 60 -2.59 -13.47 -0.45
C GLY A 60 -3.01 -12.01 -0.45
N MET A 61 -2.32 -11.15 -1.19
CA MET A 61 -2.72 -9.75 -1.36
C MET A 61 -4.12 -9.64 -1.96
N SER A 62 -4.43 -10.47 -2.97
CA SER A 62 -5.77 -10.52 -3.57
C SER A 62 -6.83 -10.94 -2.55
N SER A 63 -6.58 -12.00 -1.79
CA SER A 63 -7.50 -12.48 -0.74
C SER A 63 -7.73 -11.42 0.34
N VAL A 64 -6.67 -10.77 0.83
CA VAL A 64 -6.77 -9.70 1.84
C VAL A 64 -7.56 -8.52 1.31
N TRP A 65 -7.28 -8.09 0.08
CA TRP A 65 -8.00 -6.99 -0.54
C TRP A 65 -9.50 -7.28 -0.67
N GLN A 66 -9.85 -8.47 -1.17
CA GLN A 66 -11.24 -8.88 -1.31
C GLN A 66 -11.99 -8.99 0.03
N GLN A 67 -11.33 -9.43 1.10
CA GLN A 67 -11.92 -9.45 2.44
C GLN A 67 -12.11 -8.02 2.97
N TYR A 68 -11.11 -7.15 2.80
CA TYR A 68 -11.18 -5.76 3.22
C TYR A 68 -12.30 -5.01 2.52
N THR A 69 -12.41 -5.11 1.20
CA THR A 69 -13.47 -4.46 0.43
C THR A 69 -14.85 -5.02 0.78
N ALA A 70 -14.97 -6.34 1.06
CA ALA A 70 -16.20 -6.95 1.51
C ALA A 70 -16.64 -6.42 2.88
N THR A 71 -15.69 -6.26 3.81
CA THR A 71 -15.99 -5.69 5.13
C THR A 71 -16.45 -4.22 5.01
N ALA A 72 -15.76 -3.41 4.18
CA ALA A 72 -16.19 -2.04 3.94
C ALA A 72 -17.61 -1.97 3.37
N GLU A 73 -17.95 -2.85 2.42
CA GLU A 73 -19.29 -2.93 1.83
C GLU A 73 -20.35 -3.36 2.86
N GLU A 74 -20.03 -4.33 3.73
CA GLU A 74 -20.93 -4.80 4.80
C GLU A 74 -21.30 -3.68 5.78
N PHE A 75 -20.36 -2.80 6.11
CA PHE A 75 -20.59 -1.69 7.05
C PHE A 75 -21.05 -0.40 6.37
N ASN A 76 -21.13 -0.36 5.04
CA ASN A 76 -21.58 0.81 4.32
C ASN A 76 -23.13 0.85 4.30
N GLU A 77 -23.71 1.72 5.12
CA GLU A 77 -25.15 1.93 5.24
C GLU A 77 -25.50 3.38 4.85
N PRO A 78 -25.77 3.66 3.56
CA PRO A 78 -26.02 5.01 3.07
C PRO A 78 -27.13 5.74 3.84
N GLY A 79 -26.82 6.94 4.32
CA GLY A 79 -27.72 7.73 5.15
C GLY A 79 -27.57 7.54 6.65
N HIS A 80 -26.88 6.51 7.09
CA HIS A 80 -26.56 6.22 8.50
C HIS A 80 -25.05 6.23 8.74
N PHE A 81 -24.31 5.43 8.00
CA PHE A 81 -22.85 5.34 8.07
C PHE A 81 -22.25 5.12 6.69
N THR A 82 -21.21 5.88 6.35
CA THR A 82 -20.47 5.70 5.11
C THR A 82 -19.14 5.03 5.38
N ALA A 83 -18.98 3.79 4.91
CA ALA A 83 -17.71 3.09 4.88
C ALA A 83 -17.10 3.21 3.47
N MET A 84 -16.01 3.97 3.36
CA MET A 84 -15.31 4.12 2.08
C MET A 84 -14.19 3.09 1.97
N ILE A 85 -14.03 2.50 0.79
CA ILE A 85 -12.87 1.69 0.45
C ILE A 85 -11.68 2.63 0.24
N GLY A 86 -10.54 2.31 0.84
CA GLY A 86 -9.33 3.10 0.66
C GLY A 86 -8.11 2.35 1.18
N TYR A 87 -6.94 2.82 0.85
CA TYR A 87 -5.68 2.30 1.37
C TYR A 87 -4.62 3.41 1.42
N GLU A 88 -3.60 3.20 2.21
CA GLU A 88 -2.45 4.09 2.23
C GLU A 88 -1.37 3.61 1.28
N TRP A 89 -1.01 4.45 0.30
CA TRP A 89 0.19 4.28 -0.48
C TRP A 89 1.37 4.86 0.31
N THR A 90 2.17 3.99 0.91
CA THR A 90 3.21 4.31 1.89
C THR A 90 4.57 4.40 1.19
N SER A 91 4.85 5.52 0.54
CA SER A 91 6.14 5.79 -0.12
C SER A 91 7.05 6.62 0.79
N VAL A 92 8.32 6.18 0.94
CA VAL A 92 9.31 6.82 1.84
C VAL A 92 10.68 6.89 1.16
N PRO A 93 10.81 7.47 -0.03
CA PRO A 93 12.08 7.50 -0.77
C PRO A 93 13.15 8.27 0.00
N GLY A 94 14.25 7.59 0.32
CA GLY A 94 15.35 8.17 1.08
C GLY A 94 14.97 8.69 2.47
N GLY A 95 13.92 8.12 3.10
CA GLY A 95 13.41 8.55 4.40
C GLY A 95 12.43 9.73 4.36
N ASN A 96 12.02 10.18 3.18
CA ASN A 96 11.10 11.30 3.01
C ASN A 96 9.67 10.80 2.82
N ASN A 97 8.75 11.20 3.69
CA ASN A 97 7.36 10.77 3.63
C ASN A 97 6.63 11.38 2.42
N LEU A 98 6.22 10.52 1.49
CA LEU A 98 5.35 10.88 0.36
C LEU A 98 4.01 10.14 0.41
N HIS A 99 3.58 9.72 1.60
CA HIS A 99 2.35 8.95 1.80
C HIS A 99 1.11 9.64 1.25
N ARG A 100 0.20 8.86 0.68
CA ARG A 100 -1.12 9.30 0.24
C ARG A 100 -2.18 8.27 0.60
N ASN A 101 -3.31 8.75 1.10
CA ASN A 101 -4.51 7.92 1.23
C ASN A 101 -5.21 7.88 -0.11
N ILE A 102 -5.37 6.68 -0.66
CA ILE A 102 -6.11 6.46 -1.90
C ILE A 102 -7.52 6.05 -1.54
N MET A 103 -8.49 6.86 -1.95
CA MET A 103 -9.90 6.66 -1.67
C MET A 103 -10.64 6.27 -2.94
N TYR A 104 -11.46 5.24 -2.87
CA TYR A 104 -12.34 4.80 -3.95
C TYR A 104 -13.72 5.46 -3.79
N ARG A 105 -14.22 6.08 -4.86
CA ARG A 105 -15.61 6.57 -4.88
C ARG A 105 -16.60 5.41 -4.91
N ASP A 106 -16.22 4.34 -5.57
CA ASP A 106 -17.11 3.24 -5.92
C ASP A 106 -16.87 2.05 -4.99
N GLY A 107 -17.85 1.13 -4.93
CA GLY A 107 -17.81 -0.02 -4.04
C GLY A 107 -16.96 -1.18 -4.54
N LYS A 108 -17.04 -2.29 -3.81
CA LYS A 108 -16.28 -3.53 -3.99
C LYS A 108 -16.25 -4.05 -5.45
N ALA A 109 -17.39 -3.98 -6.15
CA ALA A 109 -17.51 -4.53 -7.51
C ALA A 109 -16.52 -3.90 -8.51
N LEU A 110 -16.13 -2.64 -8.31
CA LEU A 110 -15.11 -1.97 -9.11
C LEU A 110 -13.73 -2.05 -8.45
N ALA A 111 -13.65 -1.86 -7.13
CA ALA A 111 -12.39 -1.89 -6.41
C ALA A 111 -11.62 -3.21 -6.55
N ASP A 112 -12.32 -4.36 -6.61
CA ASP A 112 -11.72 -5.69 -6.74
C ASP A 112 -11.15 -6.00 -8.14
N GLN A 113 -11.44 -5.18 -9.14
CA GLN A 113 -10.97 -5.44 -10.51
C GLN A 113 -9.49 -5.16 -10.70
N MET A 114 -8.88 -4.42 -9.79
CA MET A 114 -7.43 -4.19 -9.76
C MET A 114 -6.92 -4.16 -8.32
N LEU A 115 -5.80 -4.84 -8.09
CA LEU A 115 -5.14 -4.75 -6.79
C LEU A 115 -4.57 -3.34 -6.57
N PRO A 116 -4.52 -2.86 -5.31
CA PRO A 116 -3.87 -1.60 -4.96
C PRO A 116 -2.43 -1.52 -5.46
N PHE A 117 -2.07 -0.36 -6.01
CA PHE A 117 -0.69 -0.05 -6.32
C PHE A 117 0.05 0.32 -5.04
N THR A 118 1.18 -0.29 -4.82
CA THR A 118 1.95 -0.14 -3.59
C THR A 118 3.31 0.48 -3.84
N SER A 119 3.93 1.04 -2.81
CA SER A 119 5.30 1.54 -2.86
C SER A 119 6.36 0.45 -3.17
N TRP A 120 5.99 -0.82 -3.06
CA TRP A 120 6.84 -1.94 -3.50
C TRP A 120 6.99 -2.01 -5.02
N GLN A 121 5.98 -1.51 -5.75
CA GLN A 121 6.02 -1.44 -7.21
C GLN A 121 6.74 -0.18 -7.66
N SER A 122 6.50 0.95 -7.00
CA SER A 122 7.24 2.20 -7.18
C SER A 122 6.98 3.16 -6.02
N GLU A 123 8.00 3.91 -5.62
CA GLU A 123 7.89 5.02 -4.67
C GLU A 123 7.59 6.37 -5.35
N ASP A 124 7.55 6.38 -6.68
CA ASP A 124 7.29 7.55 -7.51
C ASP A 124 5.77 7.86 -7.56
N PRO A 125 5.33 9.06 -7.13
CA PRO A 125 3.93 9.46 -7.20
C PRO A 125 3.35 9.47 -8.62
N GLU A 126 4.16 9.73 -9.66
CA GLU A 126 3.67 9.74 -11.03
C GLU A 126 3.28 8.34 -11.51
N GLN A 127 3.97 7.30 -11.03
CA GLN A 127 3.60 5.91 -11.29
C GLN A 127 2.29 5.54 -10.58
N LEU A 128 2.04 6.07 -9.38
CA LEU A 128 0.76 5.96 -8.72
C LEU A 128 -0.36 6.61 -9.54
N TRP A 129 -0.17 7.84 -10.05
CA TRP A 129 -1.17 8.53 -10.88
C TRP A 129 -1.43 7.80 -12.19
N ALA A 130 -0.39 7.27 -12.83
CA ALA A 130 -0.55 6.42 -14.01
C ALA A 130 -1.35 5.14 -13.72
N TRP A 131 -1.18 4.54 -12.54
CA TRP A 131 -2.01 3.42 -12.10
C TRP A 131 -3.46 3.85 -11.83
N MET A 132 -3.68 4.99 -11.18
CA MET A 132 -5.02 5.53 -10.94
C MET A 132 -5.77 5.78 -12.25
N ALA A 133 -5.11 6.38 -13.25
CA ALA A 133 -5.69 6.59 -14.56
C ALA A 133 -6.08 5.27 -15.24
N ARG A 134 -5.20 4.24 -15.18
CA ARG A 134 -5.52 2.91 -15.71
C ARG A 134 -6.68 2.24 -14.98
N TYR A 135 -6.78 2.43 -13.66
CA TYR A 135 -7.93 1.94 -12.90
C TYR A 135 -9.22 2.58 -13.39
N GLU A 136 -9.24 3.90 -13.52
CA GLU A 136 -10.42 4.64 -13.98
C GLU A 136 -10.83 4.25 -15.41
N GLU A 137 -9.85 4.12 -16.32
CA GLU A 137 -10.09 3.69 -17.71
C GLU A 137 -10.67 2.27 -17.76
N LYS A 138 -10.09 1.35 -17.00
CA LYS A 138 -10.48 -0.07 -17.02
C LYS A 138 -11.85 -0.32 -16.38
N THR A 139 -12.13 0.36 -15.27
CA THR A 139 -13.29 0.02 -14.42
C THR A 139 -14.47 1.00 -14.56
N GLY A 140 -14.22 2.22 -15.05
CA GLY A 140 -15.16 3.34 -14.99
C GLY A 140 -15.31 3.94 -13.59
N GLY A 141 -14.59 3.43 -12.60
CA GLY A 141 -14.54 3.95 -11.23
C GLY A 141 -13.78 5.27 -11.13
N LYS A 142 -13.73 5.82 -9.91
CA LYS A 142 -12.99 7.05 -9.62
C LYS A 142 -12.17 6.91 -8.35
N LEU A 143 -11.00 7.52 -8.35
CA LEU A 143 -10.05 7.53 -7.24
C LEU A 143 -9.71 8.97 -6.83
N LEU A 144 -9.38 9.14 -5.56
CA LEU A 144 -8.83 10.37 -5.01
C LEU A 144 -7.59 10.04 -4.18
N ALA A 145 -6.48 10.73 -4.44
CA ALA A 145 -5.26 10.62 -3.66
C ALA A 145 -5.11 11.83 -2.74
N ILE A 146 -5.04 11.60 -1.44
CA ILE A 146 -4.92 12.64 -0.41
C ILE A 146 -3.54 12.54 0.25
N PRO A 147 -2.62 13.48 -0.01
CA PRO A 147 -1.33 13.50 0.67
C PRO A 147 -1.50 13.82 2.17
N HIS A 148 -0.71 13.16 3.01
CA HIS A 148 -0.69 13.42 4.43
C HIS A 148 0.72 13.33 5.02
N ASN A 149 0.89 13.86 6.27
CA ASN A 149 2.18 13.88 6.95
C ASN A 149 3.30 14.61 6.16
N GLY A 150 2.97 15.66 5.43
CA GLY A 150 3.92 16.46 4.66
C GLY A 150 5.03 17.08 5.51
N ASN A 151 4.80 17.25 6.84
CA ASN A 151 5.81 17.67 7.81
C ASN A 151 6.98 16.66 7.97
N LEU A 152 6.82 15.42 7.54
CA LEU A 152 7.86 14.38 7.55
C LEU A 152 8.49 14.15 6.18
N SER A 153 8.16 14.99 5.18
CA SER A 153 8.64 14.83 3.80
C SER A 153 9.95 15.57 3.49
N ASN A 154 10.49 16.33 4.43
CA ASN A 154 11.60 17.25 4.20
C ASN A 154 11.35 18.21 3.01
N GLY A 155 10.09 18.65 2.84
CA GLY A 155 9.65 19.54 1.76
C GLY A 155 9.25 18.82 0.45
N ARG A 156 9.58 17.54 0.28
CA ARG A 156 9.37 16.81 -0.97
C ARG A 156 7.92 16.55 -1.34
N MET A 157 6.99 16.56 -0.38
CA MET A 157 5.56 16.33 -0.66
C MET A 157 4.98 17.37 -1.65
N PHE A 158 5.49 18.59 -1.61
CA PHE A 158 5.06 19.73 -2.43
C PHE A 158 6.25 20.43 -3.08
N GLU A 159 7.24 19.65 -3.50
CA GLU A 159 8.44 20.12 -4.18
C GLU A 159 8.09 20.66 -5.59
N LEU A 160 8.87 21.61 -6.07
CA LEU A 160 8.71 22.19 -7.42
C LEU A 160 9.48 21.39 -8.49
N MET A 161 9.80 20.14 -8.18
CA MET A 161 10.48 19.19 -9.05
C MET A 161 9.69 17.88 -9.08
N ASP A 162 9.79 17.16 -10.19
CA ASP A 162 9.28 15.81 -10.31
C ASP A 162 10.13 14.81 -9.48
N PHE A 163 9.76 13.55 -9.51
CA PHE A 163 10.47 12.52 -8.74
C PHE A 163 11.92 12.32 -9.18
N GLU A 164 12.25 12.63 -10.43
CA GLU A 164 13.59 12.54 -11.02
C GLU A 164 14.42 13.82 -10.80
N GLY A 165 13.83 14.88 -10.27
CA GLY A 165 14.49 16.17 -10.00
C GLY A 165 14.44 17.16 -11.16
N ASN A 166 13.56 16.97 -12.12
CA ASN A 166 13.31 17.95 -13.18
C ASN A 166 12.27 19.00 -12.71
N PRO A 167 12.37 20.27 -13.12
CA PRO A 167 11.36 21.27 -12.80
C PRO A 167 9.96 20.86 -13.29
N LEU A 168 8.93 21.10 -12.47
CA LEU A 168 7.55 20.87 -12.86
C LEU A 168 7.15 21.77 -14.03
N ASP A 169 6.42 21.21 -14.98
CA ASP A 169 5.89 21.89 -16.15
C ASP A 169 4.35 21.87 -16.18
N ALA A 170 3.76 22.44 -17.24
CA ALA A 170 2.32 22.48 -17.41
C ALA A 170 1.71 21.09 -17.62
N ASP A 171 2.43 20.16 -18.23
CA ASP A 171 1.96 18.80 -18.47
C ASP A 171 1.95 17.99 -17.16
N TYR A 172 2.91 18.24 -16.27
CA TYR A 172 2.88 17.69 -14.92
C TYR A 172 1.65 18.17 -14.14
N ALA A 173 1.36 19.46 -14.20
CA ALA A 173 0.21 20.06 -13.49
C ALA A 173 -1.17 19.63 -14.05
N ALA A 174 -1.22 19.11 -15.28
CA ALA A 174 -2.44 18.64 -15.94
C ALA A 174 -2.79 17.17 -15.65
N ARG A 175 -1.89 16.42 -15.01
CA ARG A 175 -2.06 15.01 -14.63
C ARG A 175 -2.73 14.87 -13.27
#